data_34a69cdd3f64d4197a0a1759aed6f9c1
#
_entry.id   34a69cdd3f64d4197a0a1759aed6f9c1
#
_cell.length_a   1.000
_cell.length_b   1.000
_cell.length_c   1.000
_cell.angle_alpha   90.00
_cell.angle_beta   90.00
_cell.angle_gamma   90.00
#
_symmetry.space_group_name_H-M   'P 1'
#
loop_
_entity.id
_entity.type
_entity.pdbx_description
1 polymer ?
#
loop_
_entity_poly.entity_id
_entity_poly.type
_entity_poly.pdbx_seq_one_letter_code
_entity_poly.pdbx_strand_id
1 'polypeptide(L)'
;MSKLVRRRIGTGFDIHRTKRGVPLMLGGVSIECDFGLVSETDGDVVLHALADAALAAAGEPDIGMLFPAKDPRFAGRPSSELVAAVKEKLTERGLKLEQVDVTILAELPLLSGHYGAMRERIGELVGLSEEDVSVKARTCEGLGTIGSSKAIAVTVIVMGVIIGEKAGKKNSASDQVFESKFPLEYVGEIPRGAIIVNVDGGSRGNPGPAAAGAVCRNASGEVLFSNAKYLGTTTNNVAEYEGVGLGLSLLAERDLRDAEIVICLDSSLVFNQLIGRYRIKDARLRELAREILGELKSFNNLRLKLVPREENKVADKAVNHLLDDYSK
;
A
#
# COMPACT_ATOMS: atom_id res chain seq x y z
N MET A 1 -6.89 -13.14 31.51
CA MET A 1 -7.04 -12.05 30.52
C MET A 1 -6.97 -12.67 29.13
N SER A 2 -8.00 -12.56 28.30
CA SER A 2 -8.00 -13.12 26.94
C SER A 2 -7.06 -12.29 26.06
N LYS A 3 -6.02 -12.90 25.47
CA LYS A 3 -5.17 -12.26 24.48
C LYS A 3 -6.00 -11.97 23.23
N LEU A 4 -5.88 -10.76 22.69
CA LEU A 4 -6.51 -10.41 21.43
C LEU A 4 -5.72 -11.08 20.28
N VAL A 5 -6.37 -11.99 19.56
CA VAL A 5 -5.79 -12.65 18.39
C VAL A 5 -6.36 -11.98 17.14
N ARG A 6 -5.50 -11.37 16.32
CA ARG A 6 -5.89 -10.75 15.04
C ARG A 6 -5.30 -11.61 13.91
N ARG A 7 -6.17 -12.28 13.15
CA ARG A 7 -5.74 -13.00 11.94
C ARG A 7 -5.51 -12.03 10.79
N ARG A 8 -4.51 -12.33 9.99
CA ARG A 8 -4.09 -11.56 8.82
C ARG A 8 -3.95 -12.51 7.64
N ILE A 9 -4.38 -12.07 6.48
CA ILE A 9 -4.19 -12.78 5.22
C ILE A 9 -3.45 -11.83 4.28
N GLY A 10 -2.48 -12.36 3.56
CA GLY A 10 -1.79 -11.65 2.49
C GLY A 10 -1.74 -12.50 1.24
N THR A 11 -1.76 -11.85 0.09
CA THR A 11 -1.59 -12.47 -1.22
C THR A 11 -0.41 -11.83 -1.93
N GLY A 12 0.38 -12.65 -2.63
CA GLY A 12 1.44 -12.21 -3.51
C GLY A 12 1.34 -12.91 -4.85
N PHE A 13 1.70 -12.22 -5.90
CA PHE A 13 1.75 -12.73 -7.26
C PHE A 13 3.02 -12.25 -7.93
N ASP A 14 3.72 -13.15 -8.61
CA ASP A 14 4.87 -12.78 -9.43
C ASP A 14 4.92 -13.64 -10.71
N ILE A 15 5.55 -13.12 -11.76
CA ILE A 15 5.71 -13.78 -13.06
C ILE A 15 7.05 -13.42 -13.70
N HIS A 16 7.84 -14.44 -14.03
CA HIS A 16 9.14 -14.24 -14.67
C HIS A 16 9.21 -14.96 -16.03
N ARG A 17 9.96 -14.35 -16.95
CA ARG A 17 10.25 -14.95 -18.28
C ARG A 17 11.27 -16.06 -18.14
N THR A 18 11.10 -17.12 -18.92
CA THR A 18 12.09 -18.19 -19.06
C THR A 18 13.26 -17.76 -19.94
N LYS A 19 14.43 -18.32 -19.66
CA LYS A 19 15.65 -18.17 -20.47
C LYS A 19 16.49 -19.44 -20.40
N ARG A 20 16.91 -19.95 -21.54
CA ARG A 20 17.81 -21.12 -21.61
C ARG A 20 19.18 -20.81 -21.03
N GLY A 21 19.81 -21.83 -20.44
CA GLY A 21 21.16 -21.74 -19.88
C GLY A 21 21.25 -20.93 -18.57
N VAL A 22 20.12 -20.65 -17.94
CA VAL A 22 20.02 -20.06 -16.59
C VAL A 22 19.51 -21.13 -15.63
N PRO A 23 20.07 -21.29 -14.43
CA PRO A 23 19.54 -22.21 -13.42
C PRO A 23 18.10 -21.87 -13.06
N LEU A 24 17.27 -22.88 -12.81
CA LEU A 24 15.91 -22.71 -12.33
C LEU A 24 15.86 -22.88 -10.82
N MET A 25 15.51 -21.80 -10.12
CA MET A 25 15.25 -21.81 -8.67
C MET A 25 13.76 -21.61 -8.42
N LEU A 26 13.15 -22.48 -7.61
CA LEU A 26 11.75 -22.36 -7.20
C LEU A 26 11.58 -22.77 -5.74
N GLY A 27 11.12 -21.84 -4.91
CA GLY A 27 10.92 -22.07 -3.47
C GLY A 27 12.22 -22.36 -2.70
N GLY A 28 13.35 -21.80 -3.15
CA GLY A 28 14.68 -22.04 -2.58
C GLY A 28 15.28 -23.38 -2.97
N VAL A 29 14.71 -24.10 -3.95
CA VAL A 29 15.16 -25.38 -4.45
C VAL A 29 15.64 -25.25 -5.88
N SER A 30 16.81 -25.84 -6.19
CA SER A 30 17.31 -25.92 -7.56
C SER A 30 16.59 -27.04 -8.31
N ILE A 31 16.00 -26.71 -9.44
CA ILE A 31 15.26 -27.64 -10.31
C ILE A 31 16.08 -27.92 -11.56
N GLU A 32 16.32 -29.20 -11.84
CA GLU A 32 17.04 -29.60 -13.06
C GLU A 32 16.17 -29.30 -14.30
N CYS A 33 16.61 -28.34 -15.11
CA CYS A 33 15.91 -27.89 -16.29
C CYS A 33 16.89 -27.18 -17.25
N ASP A 34 16.61 -27.19 -18.57
CA ASP A 34 17.43 -26.51 -19.59
C ASP A 34 17.19 -24.99 -19.67
N PHE A 35 16.27 -24.47 -18.85
CA PHE A 35 16.01 -23.06 -18.69
C PHE A 35 15.77 -22.68 -17.23
N GLY A 36 15.97 -21.42 -16.89
CA GLY A 36 15.59 -20.80 -15.63
C GLY A 36 14.83 -19.50 -15.87
N LEU A 37 14.78 -18.64 -14.87
CA LEU A 37 14.00 -17.41 -14.89
C LEU A 37 14.90 -16.18 -14.98
N VAL A 38 14.47 -15.17 -15.73
CA VAL A 38 15.18 -13.88 -15.88
C VAL A 38 14.79 -12.98 -14.71
N SER A 39 15.77 -12.54 -13.91
CA SER A 39 15.59 -11.63 -12.79
C SER A 39 16.88 -10.88 -12.48
N GLU A 40 16.80 -9.86 -11.64
CA GLU A 40 17.95 -9.19 -11.01
C GLU A 40 18.51 -9.98 -9.82
N THR A 41 17.78 -10.96 -9.31
CA THR A 41 18.18 -11.90 -8.25
C THR A 41 18.47 -13.28 -8.85
N ASP A 42 18.38 -14.36 -8.05
CA ASP A 42 18.44 -15.75 -8.54
C ASP A 42 17.18 -16.19 -9.31
N GLY A 43 16.17 -15.31 -9.42
CA GLY A 43 14.97 -15.52 -10.20
C GLY A 43 13.93 -16.41 -9.54
N ASP A 44 14.02 -16.68 -8.25
CA ASP A 44 13.03 -17.51 -7.52
C ASP A 44 11.69 -16.77 -7.37
N VAL A 45 10.84 -16.94 -8.37
CA VAL A 45 9.51 -16.33 -8.44
C VAL A 45 8.57 -16.79 -7.31
N VAL A 46 8.83 -17.96 -6.71
CA VAL A 46 8.07 -18.45 -5.54
C VAL A 46 8.42 -17.62 -4.31
N LEU A 47 9.70 -17.42 -4.05
CA LEU A 47 10.16 -16.63 -2.91
C LEU A 47 9.83 -15.15 -3.05
N HIS A 48 9.79 -14.59 -4.26
CA HIS A 48 9.31 -13.23 -4.50
C HIS A 48 7.82 -13.09 -4.15
N ALA A 49 6.97 -13.99 -4.69
CA ALA A 49 5.54 -13.99 -4.38
C ALA A 49 5.26 -14.24 -2.89
N LEU A 50 6.07 -15.09 -2.23
CA LEU A 50 5.99 -15.32 -0.78
C LEU A 50 6.33 -14.07 0.02
N ALA A 51 7.38 -13.36 -0.36
CA ALA A 51 7.77 -12.10 0.26
C ALA A 51 6.67 -11.05 0.17
N ASP A 52 6.06 -10.87 -1.00
CA ASP A 52 4.93 -9.95 -1.20
C ASP A 52 3.70 -10.36 -0.39
N ALA A 53 3.35 -11.65 -0.38
CA ALA A 53 2.24 -12.15 0.44
C ALA A 53 2.45 -11.88 1.93
N ALA A 54 3.66 -12.12 2.42
CA ALA A 54 4.01 -11.90 3.82
C ALA A 54 3.98 -10.40 4.19
N LEU A 55 4.51 -9.53 3.34
CA LEU A 55 4.44 -8.08 3.50
C LEU A 55 2.99 -7.58 3.48
N ALA A 56 2.15 -8.07 2.56
CA ALA A 56 0.73 -7.74 2.51
C ALA A 56 0.01 -8.12 3.81
N ALA A 57 0.28 -9.31 4.37
CA ALA A 57 -0.28 -9.72 5.66
C ALA A 57 0.18 -8.81 6.81
N ALA A 58 1.40 -8.30 6.76
CA ALA A 58 1.94 -7.36 7.73
C ALA A 58 1.41 -5.92 7.56
N GLY A 59 0.76 -5.61 6.42
CA GLY A 59 0.36 -4.25 6.06
C GLY A 59 1.56 -3.38 5.67
N GLU A 60 2.61 -4.00 5.14
CA GLU A 60 3.81 -3.33 4.60
C GLU A 60 3.67 -3.11 3.08
N PRO A 61 4.45 -2.17 2.50
CA PRO A 61 4.58 -2.02 1.05
C PRO A 61 5.14 -3.28 0.39
N ASP A 62 4.96 -3.40 -0.94
CA ASP A 62 5.45 -4.50 -1.74
C ASP A 62 7.00 -4.60 -1.75
N ILE A 63 7.48 -5.76 -2.23
CA ILE A 63 8.91 -6.08 -2.30
C ILE A 63 9.68 -5.06 -3.16
N GLY A 64 9.09 -4.54 -4.23
CA GLY A 64 9.74 -3.57 -5.12
C GLY A 64 9.96 -2.21 -4.46
N MET A 65 9.10 -1.81 -3.53
CA MET A 65 9.28 -0.59 -2.74
C MET A 65 10.30 -0.75 -1.62
N LEU A 66 10.37 -1.93 -0.98
CA LEU A 66 11.31 -2.19 0.11
C LEU A 66 12.71 -2.57 -0.38
N PHE A 67 12.78 -3.26 -1.51
CA PHE A 67 13.98 -3.77 -2.14
C PHE A 67 14.01 -3.40 -3.62
N PRO A 68 14.26 -2.12 -3.99
CA PRO A 68 14.26 -1.68 -5.37
C PRO A 68 15.24 -2.49 -6.22
N ALA A 69 14.80 -2.98 -7.38
CA ALA A 69 15.57 -3.84 -8.27
C ALA A 69 16.93 -3.22 -8.72
N LYS A 70 17.00 -1.88 -8.78
CA LYS A 70 18.24 -1.14 -9.10
C LYS A 70 19.16 -0.89 -7.91
N ASP A 71 18.82 -1.34 -6.72
CA ASP A 71 19.68 -1.18 -5.54
C ASP A 71 20.82 -2.22 -5.59
N PRO A 72 22.09 -1.77 -5.71
CA PRO A 72 23.22 -2.69 -5.83
C PRO A 72 23.38 -3.65 -4.65
N ARG A 73 22.74 -3.35 -3.51
CA ARG A 73 22.77 -4.21 -2.32
C ARG A 73 22.03 -5.53 -2.53
N PHE A 74 21.10 -5.60 -3.50
CA PHE A 74 20.27 -6.77 -3.74
C PHE A 74 20.51 -7.45 -5.08
N ALA A 75 21.30 -6.84 -5.98
CA ALA A 75 21.62 -7.40 -7.28
C ALA A 75 22.39 -8.71 -7.16
N GLY A 76 21.90 -9.77 -7.81
CA GLY A 76 22.50 -11.11 -7.81
C GLY A 76 22.42 -11.88 -6.51
N ARG A 77 21.70 -11.38 -5.48
CA ARG A 77 21.54 -12.10 -4.21
C ARG A 77 20.46 -13.18 -4.30
N PRO A 78 20.59 -14.24 -3.49
CA PRO A 78 19.54 -15.24 -3.35
C PRO A 78 18.23 -14.63 -2.83
N SER A 79 17.11 -14.99 -3.42
CA SER A 79 15.78 -14.53 -2.98
C SER A 79 15.44 -14.96 -1.54
N SER A 80 16.13 -15.98 -1.02
CA SER A 80 16.05 -16.37 0.40
C SER A 80 16.51 -15.26 1.36
N GLU A 81 17.44 -14.40 0.97
CA GLU A 81 17.85 -13.24 1.76
C GLU A 81 16.75 -12.17 1.81
N LEU A 82 15.99 -12.01 0.73
CA LEU A 82 14.82 -11.13 0.72
C LEU A 82 13.74 -11.64 1.69
N VAL A 83 13.46 -12.95 1.68
CA VAL A 83 12.51 -13.57 2.62
C VAL A 83 12.99 -13.40 4.07
N ALA A 84 14.30 -13.53 4.33
CA ALA A 84 14.85 -13.30 5.67
C ALA A 84 14.64 -11.85 6.14
N ALA A 85 14.90 -10.86 5.28
CA ALA A 85 14.65 -9.45 5.59
C ALA A 85 13.14 -9.15 5.80
N VAL A 86 12.27 -9.80 5.04
CA VAL A 86 10.82 -9.73 5.25
C VAL A 86 10.45 -10.33 6.61
N LYS A 87 11.02 -11.47 6.99
CA LYS A 87 10.76 -12.11 8.30
C LYS A 87 11.11 -11.19 9.48
N GLU A 88 12.17 -10.38 9.37
CA GLU A 88 12.48 -9.33 10.36
C GLU A 88 11.34 -8.31 10.44
N LYS A 89 10.80 -7.87 9.29
CA LYS A 89 9.64 -6.96 9.25
C LYS A 89 8.40 -7.56 9.89
N LEU A 90 8.12 -8.85 9.65
CA LEU A 90 7.00 -9.53 10.32
C LEU A 90 7.19 -9.53 11.84
N THR A 91 8.42 -9.76 12.31
CA THR A 91 8.76 -9.75 13.73
C THR A 91 8.55 -8.36 14.34
N GLU A 92 8.99 -7.31 13.66
CA GLU A 92 8.76 -5.91 14.09
C GLU A 92 7.26 -5.59 14.21
N ARG A 93 6.41 -6.20 13.39
CA ARG A 93 4.95 -6.06 13.41
C ARG A 93 4.25 -7.00 14.39
N GLY A 94 5.00 -7.90 15.03
CA GLY A 94 4.44 -8.95 15.89
C GLY A 94 3.57 -9.95 15.13
N LEU A 95 3.74 -10.03 13.79
CA LEU A 95 3.02 -10.99 12.95
C LEU A 95 3.79 -12.30 12.88
N LYS A 96 3.14 -13.39 13.29
CA LYS A 96 3.62 -14.76 13.10
C LYS A 96 2.80 -15.42 12.01
N LEU A 97 3.47 -15.97 10.98
CA LEU A 97 2.79 -16.78 9.97
C LEU A 97 2.32 -18.08 10.60
N GLU A 98 1.17 -18.58 10.14
CA GLU A 98 0.57 -19.85 10.55
C GLU A 98 0.43 -20.80 9.37
N GLN A 99 0.30 -20.29 8.14
CA GLN A 99 0.12 -21.10 6.94
C GLN A 99 0.60 -20.40 5.69
N VAL A 100 1.13 -21.17 4.74
CA VAL A 100 1.51 -20.74 3.39
C VAL A 100 0.89 -21.68 2.36
N ASP A 101 0.23 -21.13 1.35
CA ASP A 101 -0.27 -21.87 0.19
C ASP A 101 0.30 -21.30 -1.10
N VAL A 102 1.05 -22.13 -1.84
CA VAL A 102 1.74 -21.80 -3.08
C VAL A 102 1.07 -22.48 -4.26
N THR A 103 0.69 -21.72 -5.26
CA THR A 103 0.22 -22.23 -6.55
C THR A 103 1.16 -21.76 -7.65
N ILE A 104 1.83 -22.70 -8.30
CA ILE A 104 2.76 -22.45 -9.41
C ILE A 104 2.03 -22.73 -10.73
N LEU A 105 2.07 -21.80 -11.66
CA LEU A 105 1.59 -21.96 -13.04
C LEU A 105 2.80 -22.14 -13.95
N ALA A 106 3.02 -23.37 -14.41
CA ALA A 106 4.15 -23.74 -15.26
C ALA A 106 3.75 -24.91 -16.19
N GLU A 107 4.07 -24.81 -17.46
CA GLU A 107 3.90 -25.93 -18.41
C GLU A 107 5.02 -26.97 -18.24
N LEU A 108 6.23 -26.49 -18.07
CA LEU A 108 7.46 -27.25 -17.81
C LEU A 108 8.29 -26.53 -16.73
N PRO A 109 9.17 -27.28 -15.98
CA PRO A 109 9.27 -28.72 -15.88
C PRO A 109 8.14 -29.33 -15.03
N LEU A 110 8.08 -30.67 -14.98
CA LEU A 110 7.17 -31.35 -14.05
C LEU A 110 7.67 -31.19 -12.61
N LEU A 111 6.87 -30.49 -11.77
CA LEU A 111 7.28 -30.07 -10.43
C LEU A 111 6.85 -31.00 -9.29
N SER A 112 6.03 -32.03 -9.57
CA SER A 112 5.45 -32.88 -8.53
C SER A 112 6.48 -33.58 -7.65
N GLY A 113 7.64 -33.96 -8.19
CA GLY A 113 8.74 -34.57 -7.44
C GLY A 113 9.49 -33.59 -6.51
N HIS A 114 9.25 -32.29 -6.63
CA HIS A 114 9.98 -31.26 -5.88
C HIS A 114 9.13 -30.61 -4.77
N TYR A 115 7.83 -30.94 -4.67
CA TYR A 115 6.94 -30.29 -3.69
C TYR A 115 7.39 -30.47 -2.25
N GLY A 116 7.89 -31.67 -1.87
CA GLY A 116 8.39 -31.93 -0.53
C GLY A 116 9.56 -31.01 -0.17
N ALA A 117 10.58 -30.96 -1.02
CA ALA A 117 11.75 -30.11 -0.82
C ALA A 117 11.39 -28.62 -0.76
N MET A 118 10.44 -28.16 -1.61
CA MET A 118 9.96 -26.77 -1.57
C MET A 118 9.22 -26.47 -0.26
N ARG A 119 8.34 -27.36 0.22
CA ARG A 119 7.62 -27.18 1.48
C ARG A 119 8.57 -27.08 2.66
N GLU A 120 9.53 -27.99 2.76
CA GLU A 120 10.56 -28.00 3.79
C GLU A 120 11.34 -26.69 3.76
N ARG A 121 11.84 -26.30 2.58
CA ARG A 121 12.66 -25.09 2.43
C ARG A 121 11.90 -23.79 2.72
N ILE A 122 10.67 -23.68 2.25
CA ILE A 122 9.81 -22.53 2.58
C ILE A 122 9.53 -22.51 4.09
N GLY A 123 9.19 -23.63 4.68
CA GLY A 123 8.98 -23.75 6.13
C GLY A 123 10.17 -23.25 6.94
N GLU A 124 11.41 -23.69 6.60
CA GLU A 124 12.64 -23.20 7.24
C GLU A 124 12.77 -21.67 7.16
N LEU A 125 12.57 -21.11 5.97
CA LEU A 125 12.75 -19.68 5.72
C LEU A 125 11.77 -18.84 6.56
N VAL A 126 10.50 -19.23 6.64
CA VAL A 126 9.48 -18.45 7.35
C VAL A 126 9.24 -18.92 8.79
N GLY A 127 9.79 -20.06 9.20
CA GLY A 127 9.66 -20.61 10.56
C GLY A 127 8.34 -21.35 10.77
N LEU A 128 7.90 -22.10 9.75
CA LEU A 128 6.74 -23.00 9.77
C LEU A 128 7.16 -24.46 9.70
N SER A 129 6.28 -25.36 10.14
CA SER A 129 6.44 -26.79 9.85
C SER A 129 6.07 -27.06 8.39
N GLU A 130 6.57 -28.19 7.84
CA GLU A 130 6.23 -28.63 6.48
C GLU A 130 4.71 -28.82 6.29
N GLU A 131 4.01 -29.21 7.34
CA GLU A 131 2.56 -29.45 7.33
C GLU A 131 1.74 -28.17 7.12
N ASP A 132 2.31 -27.02 7.51
CA ASP A 132 1.69 -25.70 7.36
C ASP A 132 2.01 -25.03 6.01
N VAL A 133 2.77 -25.71 5.15
CA VAL A 133 3.13 -25.22 3.81
C VAL A 133 2.52 -26.13 2.75
N SER A 134 1.68 -25.58 1.89
CA SER A 134 1.12 -26.26 0.72
C SER A 134 1.82 -25.75 -0.54
N VAL A 135 2.24 -26.68 -1.40
CA VAL A 135 2.80 -26.37 -2.73
C VAL A 135 2.11 -27.24 -3.77
N LYS A 136 1.62 -26.62 -4.82
CA LYS A 136 1.00 -27.28 -5.98
C LYS A 136 1.36 -26.56 -7.26
N ALA A 137 1.40 -27.29 -8.36
CA ALA A 137 1.56 -26.72 -9.69
C ALA A 137 0.38 -27.05 -10.61
N ARG A 138 0.13 -26.20 -11.60
CA ARG A 138 -0.86 -26.37 -12.65
C ARG A 138 -0.25 -26.00 -13.99
N THR A 139 -0.59 -26.75 -15.02
CA THR A 139 -0.35 -26.33 -16.40
C THR A 139 -1.39 -25.28 -16.81
N CYS A 140 -1.14 -24.61 -17.91
CA CYS A 140 -2.11 -23.75 -18.58
C CYS A 140 -2.66 -24.42 -19.86
N GLU A 141 -2.59 -25.74 -19.96
CA GLU A 141 -3.12 -26.54 -21.08
C GLU A 141 -2.64 -26.03 -22.45
N GLY A 142 -1.38 -25.62 -22.54
CA GLY A 142 -0.80 -25.02 -23.75
C GLY A 142 -1.23 -23.56 -24.04
N LEU A 143 -2.06 -22.95 -23.18
CA LEU A 143 -2.61 -21.62 -23.42
C LEU A 143 -1.67 -20.50 -22.99
N GLY A 144 -1.54 -19.51 -23.87
CA GLY A 144 -0.86 -18.26 -23.56
C GLY A 144 0.66 -18.39 -23.34
N THR A 145 1.22 -17.42 -22.65
CA THR A 145 2.67 -17.30 -22.39
C THR A 145 3.18 -18.41 -21.48
N ILE A 146 2.40 -18.82 -20.49
CA ILE A 146 2.78 -19.90 -19.57
C ILE A 146 2.66 -21.26 -20.27
N GLY A 147 1.55 -21.53 -20.95
CA GLY A 147 1.33 -22.77 -21.69
C GLY A 147 2.33 -22.98 -22.84
N SER A 148 2.96 -21.90 -23.35
CA SER A 148 4.07 -22.00 -24.30
C SER A 148 5.46 -22.05 -23.63
N SER A 149 5.53 -22.25 -22.32
CA SER A 149 6.75 -22.29 -21.49
C SER A 149 7.65 -21.05 -21.61
N LYS A 150 7.08 -19.88 -21.91
CA LYS A 150 7.80 -18.60 -22.01
C LYS A 150 7.82 -17.84 -20.68
N ALA A 151 7.06 -18.26 -19.70
CA ALA A 151 7.03 -17.71 -18.34
C ALA A 151 6.58 -18.76 -17.33
N ILE A 152 6.96 -18.56 -16.07
CA ILE A 152 6.39 -19.20 -14.90
C ILE A 152 5.76 -18.12 -14.04
N ALA A 153 4.53 -18.35 -13.56
CA ALA A 153 3.84 -17.44 -12.65
C ALA A 153 3.50 -18.16 -11.35
N VAL A 154 3.46 -17.40 -10.25
CA VAL A 154 3.18 -17.94 -8.92
C VAL A 154 2.20 -17.04 -8.19
N THR A 155 1.24 -17.64 -7.52
CA THR A 155 0.40 -17.00 -6.51
C THR A 155 0.69 -17.64 -5.15
N VAL A 156 0.93 -16.80 -4.16
CA VAL A 156 1.09 -17.22 -2.77
C VAL A 156 0.01 -16.58 -1.91
N ILE A 157 -0.58 -17.38 -1.03
CA ILE A 157 -1.47 -16.88 0.03
C ILE A 157 -0.82 -17.24 1.35
N VAL A 158 -0.74 -16.29 2.26
CA VAL A 158 -0.29 -16.56 3.63
C VAL A 158 -1.39 -16.19 4.61
N MET A 159 -1.46 -16.96 5.69
CA MET A 159 -2.22 -16.61 6.89
C MET A 159 -1.27 -16.46 8.06
N GLY A 160 -1.52 -15.49 8.90
CA GLY A 160 -0.76 -15.26 10.12
C GLY A 160 -1.58 -14.61 11.21
N VAL A 161 -0.99 -14.51 12.40
CA VAL A 161 -1.62 -13.93 13.58
C VAL A 161 -0.72 -12.88 14.21
N ILE A 162 -1.36 -11.84 14.71
CA ILE A 162 -0.76 -10.91 15.67
C ILE A 162 -1.37 -11.24 17.03
N ILE A 163 -0.53 -11.68 17.97
CA ILE A 163 -0.94 -11.98 19.33
C ILE A 163 -0.57 -10.76 20.18
N GLY A 164 -1.54 -9.92 20.49
CA GLY A 164 -1.38 -8.75 21.37
C GLY A 164 -2.02 -8.99 22.73
N GLU A 165 -1.41 -8.50 23.81
CA GLU A 165 -2.17 -8.25 25.03
C GLU A 165 -3.20 -7.15 24.70
N LYS A 166 -4.44 -7.22 25.29
CA LYS A 166 -5.33 -6.07 25.29
C LYS A 166 -4.49 -4.87 25.69
N ALA A 167 -4.29 -3.95 24.77
CA ALA A 167 -3.44 -2.79 25.00
C ALA A 167 -3.90 -2.03 26.25
N GLY A 168 -3.30 -2.38 27.37
CA GLY A 168 -3.04 -1.41 28.41
C GLY A 168 -2.08 -0.41 27.75
N LYS A 169 -2.53 0.85 27.66
CA LYS A 169 -1.80 1.96 27.09
C LYS A 169 -0.31 1.89 27.45
N LYS A 170 0.55 1.54 26.51
CA LYS A 170 1.95 1.95 26.50
C LYS A 170 2.14 2.93 25.35
N ASN A 171 2.11 4.19 25.72
CA ASN A 171 2.50 5.30 24.88
C ASN A 171 3.98 5.14 24.51
N SER A 172 4.24 4.66 23.30
CA SER A 172 5.42 5.10 22.56
C SER A 172 4.91 6.08 21.50
N ALA A 173 5.41 7.30 21.54
CA ALA A 173 4.90 8.44 20.77
C ALA A 173 5.14 8.35 19.25
N SER A 174 5.31 7.15 18.68
CA SER A 174 5.63 6.95 17.25
C SER A 174 4.66 6.08 16.44
N ASP A 175 3.70 5.35 17.09
CA ASP A 175 2.79 4.44 16.36
C ASP A 175 1.33 4.60 16.82
N GLN A 176 0.76 5.79 16.68
CA GLN A 176 -0.69 5.92 16.72
C GLN A 176 -1.25 5.52 15.35
N VAL A 177 -1.60 4.21 15.20
CA VAL A 177 -2.62 3.81 14.24
C VAL A 177 -3.91 4.50 14.68
N PHE A 178 -4.38 5.44 13.89
CA PHE A 178 -5.61 6.18 14.15
C PHE A 178 -6.78 5.21 14.07
N GLU A 179 -7.33 4.79 15.21
CA GLU A 179 -8.69 4.23 15.25
C GLU A 179 -9.68 5.38 14.99
N SER A 180 -10.06 5.56 13.72
CA SER A 180 -11.24 6.35 13.42
C SER A 180 -12.49 5.56 13.82
N LYS A 181 -13.52 6.21 14.31
CA LYS A 181 -14.83 5.61 14.61
C LYS A 181 -15.45 4.95 13.36
N PHE A 182 -14.99 5.30 12.17
CA PHE A 182 -15.47 4.86 10.86
C PHE A 182 -14.30 4.60 9.91
N PRO A 183 -14.44 3.73 8.89
CA PRO A 183 -13.49 3.67 7.81
C PRO A 183 -13.45 5.05 7.13
N LEU A 184 -12.30 5.73 7.18
CA LEU A 184 -12.13 7.05 6.55
C LEU A 184 -12.29 7.00 5.03
N GLU A 185 -12.05 5.85 4.43
CA GLU A 185 -12.18 5.66 2.98
C GLU A 185 -13.62 5.55 2.55
N TYR A 186 -14.00 6.31 1.53
CA TYR A 186 -15.28 6.19 0.86
C TYR A 186 -15.14 5.46 -0.48
N VAL A 187 -15.89 4.36 -0.62
CA VAL A 187 -15.96 3.57 -1.85
C VAL A 187 -17.42 3.56 -2.31
N GLY A 188 -17.69 4.03 -3.53
CA GLY A 188 -19.03 4.05 -4.09
C GLY A 188 -19.50 5.42 -4.58
N GLU A 189 -20.82 5.50 -4.86
CA GLU A 189 -21.47 6.76 -5.27
C GLU A 189 -21.72 7.66 -4.07
N ILE A 190 -21.44 8.97 -4.23
CA ILE A 190 -21.63 9.96 -3.17
C ILE A 190 -23.12 10.12 -2.88
N PRO A 191 -23.57 10.06 -1.60
CA PRO A 191 -24.96 10.21 -1.23
C PRO A 191 -25.56 11.55 -1.67
N ARG A 192 -26.83 11.57 -2.07
CA ARG A 192 -27.50 12.77 -2.60
C ARG A 192 -27.57 13.96 -1.65
N GLY A 193 -27.41 13.76 -0.36
CA GLY A 193 -27.42 14.83 0.65
C GLY A 193 -26.03 15.25 1.14
N ALA A 194 -24.97 14.62 0.65
CA ALA A 194 -23.61 14.87 1.15
C ALA A 194 -23.07 16.21 0.66
N ILE A 195 -22.25 16.85 1.53
CA ILE A 195 -21.38 17.96 1.15
C ILE A 195 -20.10 17.35 0.57
N ILE A 196 -19.79 17.76 -0.66
CA ILE A 196 -18.58 17.34 -1.37
C ILE A 196 -17.54 18.44 -1.21
N VAL A 197 -16.37 18.10 -0.67
CA VAL A 197 -15.25 19.03 -0.52
C VAL A 197 -14.11 18.58 -1.42
N ASN A 198 -13.89 19.28 -2.50
CA ASN A 198 -12.71 19.09 -3.33
C ASN A 198 -11.55 19.86 -2.75
N VAL A 199 -10.43 19.20 -2.51
CA VAL A 199 -9.21 19.79 -1.96
C VAL A 199 -8.03 19.53 -2.87
N ASP A 200 -7.12 20.48 -2.95
CA ASP A 200 -5.91 20.39 -3.76
C ASP A 200 -4.80 21.23 -3.16
N GLY A 201 -3.57 20.93 -3.50
CA GLY A 201 -2.40 21.71 -3.15
C GLY A 201 -1.35 21.61 -4.24
N GLY A 202 -0.71 22.74 -4.54
CA GLY A 202 0.31 22.78 -5.59
C GLY A 202 1.46 23.70 -5.27
N SER A 203 2.62 23.44 -5.89
CA SER A 203 3.80 24.31 -5.82
C SER A 203 4.41 24.54 -7.19
N ARG A 204 4.88 25.76 -7.45
CA ARG A 204 5.66 26.14 -8.65
C ARG A 204 7.14 25.85 -8.41
N GLY A 205 7.54 24.58 -8.56
CA GLY A 205 8.82 24.03 -8.11
C GLY A 205 8.64 23.17 -6.85
N ASN A 206 9.65 22.38 -6.47
CA ASN A 206 9.53 21.47 -5.32
C ASN A 206 10.83 21.39 -4.51
N PRO A 207 11.05 22.27 -3.48
CA PRO A 207 10.12 23.30 -2.99
C PRO A 207 10.01 24.53 -3.90
N GLY A 208 8.89 25.28 -3.75
CA GLY A 208 8.62 26.53 -4.49
C GLY A 208 7.42 27.26 -3.92
N PRO A 209 7.03 28.41 -4.52
CA PRO A 209 5.78 29.10 -4.19
C PRO A 209 4.62 28.11 -4.26
N ALA A 210 3.85 28.00 -3.18
CA ALA A 210 2.84 26.98 -3.01
C ALA A 210 1.52 27.57 -2.50
N ALA A 211 0.42 26.92 -2.87
CA ALA A 211 -0.91 27.27 -2.42
C ALA A 211 -1.74 25.99 -2.17
N ALA A 212 -2.75 26.14 -1.32
CA ALA A 212 -3.76 25.15 -1.03
C ALA A 212 -5.15 25.69 -1.36
N GLY A 213 -6.06 24.82 -1.82
CA GLY A 213 -7.41 25.19 -2.18
C GLY A 213 -8.44 24.17 -1.69
N ALA A 214 -9.61 24.65 -1.30
CA ALA A 214 -10.76 23.83 -0.94
C ALA A 214 -12.05 24.44 -1.50
N VAL A 215 -12.87 23.60 -2.15
CA VAL A 215 -14.15 23.99 -2.75
C VAL A 215 -15.23 23.04 -2.24
N CYS A 216 -16.17 23.58 -1.48
CA CYS A 216 -17.32 22.85 -0.95
C CYS A 216 -18.52 23.02 -1.87
N ARG A 217 -19.17 21.95 -2.23
CA ARG A 217 -20.34 21.93 -3.10
C ARG A 217 -21.37 20.91 -2.63
N ASN A 218 -22.60 21.09 -3.07
CA ASN A 218 -23.64 20.09 -2.87
C ASN A 218 -23.55 18.96 -3.92
N ALA A 219 -24.38 17.95 -3.76
CA ALA A 219 -24.42 16.79 -4.67
C ALA A 219 -24.87 17.15 -6.10
N SER A 220 -25.52 18.30 -6.31
CA SER A 220 -25.86 18.81 -7.66
C SER A 220 -24.70 19.57 -8.33
N GLY A 221 -23.57 19.73 -7.63
CA GLY A 221 -22.38 20.40 -8.15
C GLY A 221 -22.34 21.91 -7.92
N GLU A 222 -23.35 22.50 -7.26
CA GLU A 222 -23.40 23.91 -6.91
C GLU A 222 -22.36 24.21 -5.81
N VAL A 223 -21.52 25.22 -6.02
CA VAL A 223 -20.52 25.67 -5.04
C VAL A 223 -21.21 26.40 -3.90
N LEU A 224 -21.06 25.88 -2.70
CA LEU A 224 -21.62 26.46 -1.48
C LEU A 224 -20.66 27.51 -0.91
N PHE A 225 -19.37 27.19 -0.83
CA PHE A 225 -18.31 28.06 -0.38
C PHE A 225 -16.94 27.50 -0.79
N SER A 226 -15.93 28.36 -0.83
CA SER A 226 -14.57 27.95 -1.18
C SER A 226 -13.56 28.88 -0.52
N ASN A 227 -12.33 28.42 -0.41
CA ASN A 227 -11.18 29.24 -0.02
C ASN A 227 -9.91 28.71 -0.67
N ALA A 228 -8.92 29.59 -0.83
CA ALA A 228 -7.57 29.26 -1.22
C ALA A 228 -6.58 30.06 -0.36
N LYS A 229 -5.44 29.42 0.00
CA LYS A 229 -4.43 29.99 0.90
C LYS A 229 -3.06 29.90 0.26
N TYR A 230 -2.35 31.02 0.17
CA TYR A 230 -0.94 31.03 -0.21
C TYR A 230 -0.08 30.57 0.98
N LEU A 231 0.87 29.65 0.72
CA LEU A 231 1.65 28.96 1.75
C LEU A 231 3.10 29.43 1.83
N GLY A 232 3.50 30.38 0.98
CA GLY A 232 4.91 30.73 0.80
C GLY A 232 5.66 29.63 0.05
N THR A 233 6.95 29.47 0.33
CA THR A 233 7.78 28.45 -0.31
C THR A 233 7.71 27.12 0.45
N THR A 234 7.13 26.09 -0.16
CA THR A 234 7.06 24.74 0.43
C THR A 234 7.01 23.66 -0.66
N THR A 235 6.93 22.38 -0.25
CA THR A 235 6.84 21.25 -1.19
C THR A 235 5.41 20.99 -1.61
N ASN A 236 5.24 20.31 -2.75
CA ASN A 236 3.92 19.92 -3.24
C ASN A 236 3.14 19.09 -2.22
N ASN A 237 3.80 18.13 -1.59
CA ASN A 237 3.16 17.27 -0.59
C ASN A 237 2.63 18.07 0.63
N VAL A 238 3.37 19.08 1.10
CA VAL A 238 2.89 19.95 2.18
C VAL A 238 1.66 20.72 1.72
N ALA A 239 1.65 21.26 0.51
CA ALA A 239 0.51 22.00 -0.03
C ALA A 239 -0.75 21.10 -0.14
N GLU A 240 -0.60 19.86 -0.56
CA GLU A 240 -1.69 18.87 -0.62
C GLU A 240 -2.31 18.60 0.77
N TYR A 241 -1.47 18.42 1.80
CA TYR A 241 -1.95 18.27 3.18
C TYR A 241 -2.67 19.53 3.67
N GLU A 242 -2.12 20.72 3.40
CA GLU A 242 -2.74 21.99 3.74
C GLU A 242 -4.11 22.18 3.04
N GLY A 243 -4.29 21.60 1.84
CA GLY A 243 -5.58 21.58 1.16
C GLY A 243 -6.64 20.82 1.96
N VAL A 244 -6.29 19.66 2.52
CA VAL A 244 -7.20 18.89 3.40
C VAL A 244 -7.51 19.69 4.67
N GLY A 245 -6.49 20.25 5.32
CA GLY A 245 -6.67 21.09 6.52
C GLY A 245 -7.57 22.30 6.24
N LEU A 246 -7.39 22.97 5.11
CA LEU A 246 -8.23 24.08 4.69
C LEU A 246 -9.70 23.67 4.50
N GLY A 247 -9.93 22.50 3.90
CA GLY A 247 -11.28 21.95 3.75
C GLY A 247 -11.96 21.70 5.08
N LEU A 248 -11.24 21.11 6.05
CA LEU A 248 -11.74 20.88 7.39
C LEU A 248 -12.06 22.17 8.15
N SER A 249 -11.16 23.17 8.08
CA SER A 249 -11.38 24.47 8.70
C SER A 249 -12.63 25.16 8.16
N LEU A 250 -12.85 25.13 6.83
CA LEU A 250 -14.04 25.69 6.20
C LEU A 250 -15.35 25.04 6.67
N LEU A 251 -15.34 23.75 6.91
CA LEU A 251 -16.49 23.01 7.43
C LEU A 251 -16.74 23.32 8.91
N ALA A 252 -15.66 23.38 9.70
CA ALA A 252 -15.72 23.67 11.13
C ALA A 252 -16.25 25.09 11.40
N GLU A 253 -15.79 26.10 10.66
CA GLU A 253 -16.26 27.49 10.74
C GLU A 253 -17.77 27.64 10.48
N ARG A 254 -18.40 26.67 9.82
CA ARG A 254 -19.82 26.66 9.48
C ARG A 254 -20.65 25.69 10.28
N ASP A 255 -20.04 25.12 11.32
CA ASP A 255 -20.67 24.16 12.24
C ASP A 255 -21.26 22.91 11.54
N LEU A 256 -20.55 22.44 10.51
CA LEU A 256 -20.98 21.31 9.68
C LEU A 256 -20.44 19.95 10.16
N ARG A 257 -20.08 19.81 11.45
CA ARG A 257 -19.47 18.60 12.00
C ARG A 257 -20.37 17.37 11.97
N ASP A 258 -21.69 17.59 11.95
CA ASP A 258 -22.71 16.52 11.93
C ASP A 258 -23.20 16.19 10.51
N ALA A 259 -22.84 17.02 9.52
CA ALA A 259 -23.22 16.78 8.14
C ALA A 259 -22.57 15.53 7.55
N GLU A 260 -23.19 14.93 6.54
CA GLU A 260 -22.55 13.89 5.74
C GLU A 260 -21.59 14.54 4.74
N ILE A 261 -20.29 14.25 4.89
CA ILE A 261 -19.21 14.92 4.17
C ILE A 261 -18.34 13.91 3.45
N VAL A 262 -17.99 14.21 2.21
CA VAL A 262 -16.99 13.47 1.43
C VAL A 262 -15.93 14.45 0.95
N ILE A 263 -14.72 14.35 1.50
CA ILE A 263 -13.54 15.07 1.01
C ILE A 263 -12.93 14.29 -0.15
N CYS A 264 -12.91 14.92 -1.32
CA CYS A 264 -12.32 14.40 -2.55
C CYS A 264 -10.93 15.01 -2.78
N LEU A 265 -9.93 14.14 -2.95
CA LEU A 265 -8.55 14.52 -3.26
C LEU A 265 -7.99 13.59 -4.34
N ASP A 266 -7.08 14.09 -5.18
CA ASP A 266 -6.44 13.32 -6.26
C ASP A 266 -4.99 12.94 -5.94
N SER A 267 -4.44 13.43 -4.83
CA SER A 267 -3.14 13.01 -4.31
C SER A 267 -3.21 11.61 -3.71
N SER A 268 -2.84 10.60 -4.49
CA SER A 268 -2.77 9.21 -4.04
C SER A 268 -1.85 9.03 -2.83
N LEU A 269 -0.75 9.79 -2.76
CA LEU A 269 0.18 9.76 -1.64
C LEU A 269 -0.49 10.23 -0.34
N VAL A 270 -1.06 11.43 -0.34
CA VAL A 270 -1.71 12.04 0.84
C VAL A 270 -2.91 11.19 1.27
N PHE A 271 -3.74 10.77 0.31
CA PHE A 271 -4.88 9.89 0.59
C PHE A 271 -4.44 8.62 1.34
N ASN A 272 -3.48 7.86 0.78
CA ASN A 272 -3.04 6.60 1.40
C ASN A 272 -2.29 6.80 2.72
N GLN A 273 -1.67 7.97 2.94
CA GLN A 273 -1.07 8.33 4.22
C GLN A 273 -2.14 8.63 5.28
N LEU A 274 -3.19 9.38 4.93
CA LEU A 274 -4.27 9.74 5.85
C LEU A 274 -5.14 8.54 6.25
N ILE A 275 -5.40 7.60 5.34
CA ILE A 275 -6.12 6.35 5.68
C ILE A 275 -5.22 5.28 6.31
N GLY A 276 -3.92 5.59 6.53
CA GLY A 276 -2.98 4.70 7.23
C GLY A 276 -2.38 3.57 6.37
N ARG A 277 -2.58 3.60 5.05
CA ARG A 277 -1.97 2.61 4.13
C ARG A 277 -0.49 2.88 3.89
N TYR A 278 -0.07 4.16 3.86
CA TYR A 278 1.31 4.55 3.63
C TYR A 278 1.92 5.21 4.87
N ARG A 279 3.17 4.85 5.16
CA ARG A 279 3.95 5.46 6.25
C ARG A 279 4.43 6.85 5.85
N ILE A 280 4.31 7.81 6.77
CA ILE A 280 4.86 9.16 6.59
C ILE A 280 6.29 9.19 7.14
N LYS A 281 7.31 9.26 6.27
CA LYS A 281 8.72 9.28 6.67
C LYS A 281 9.20 10.67 7.11
N ASP A 282 8.69 11.71 6.46
CA ASP A 282 9.03 13.10 6.75
C ASP A 282 8.41 13.56 8.07
N ALA A 283 9.23 14.20 8.93
CA ALA A 283 8.81 14.62 10.27
C ALA A 283 7.75 15.74 10.23
N ARG A 284 7.90 16.70 9.30
CA ARG A 284 6.96 17.82 9.12
C ARG A 284 5.60 17.32 8.60
N LEU A 285 5.63 16.42 7.61
CA LEU A 285 4.41 15.81 7.10
C LEU A 285 3.71 14.96 8.16
N ARG A 286 4.44 14.29 9.07
CA ARG A 286 3.84 13.54 10.19
C ARG A 286 3.12 14.45 11.18
N GLU A 287 3.68 15.61 11.46
CA GLU A 287 3.06 16.59 12.36
C GLU A 287 1.76 17.12 11.74
N LEU A 288 1.83 17.55 10.49
CA LEU A 288 0.68 18.04 9.72
C LEU A 288 -0.42 16.97 9.59
N ALA A 289 -0.05 15.73 9.27
CA ALA A 289 -0.98 14.61 9.25
C ALA A 289 -1.64 14.35 10.60
N ARG A 290 -0.89 14.50 11.71
CA ARG A 290 -1.43 14.33 13.06
C ARG A 290 -2.49 15.39 13.39
N GLU A 291 -2.22 16.64 13.03
CA GLU A 291 -3.17 17.74 13.21
C GLU A 291 -4.44 17.48 12.40
N ILE A 292 -4.32 17.18 11.11
CA ILE A 292 -5.45 16.88 10.21
C ILE A 292 -6.27 15.68 10.72
N LEU A 293 -5.59 14.60 11.11
CA LEU A 293 -6.28 13.41 11.65
C LEU A 293 -6.93 13.69 12.99
N GLY A 294 -6.37 14.61 13.80
CA GLY A 294 -6.99 15.10 15.03
C GLY A 294 -8.29 15.85 14.73
N GLU A 295 -8.28 16.70 13.73
CA GLU A 295 -9.44 17.50 13.32
C GLU A 295 -10.54 16.64 12.66
N LEU A 296 -10.17 15.67 11.82
CA LEU A 296 -11.09 14.69 11.22
C LEU A 296 -11.95 13.97 12.27
N LYS A 297 -11.41 13.72 13.48
CA LYS A 297 -12.16 13.06 14.57
C LYS A 297 -13.30 13.92 15.14
N SER A 298 -13.27 15.21 14.93
CA SER A 298 -14.32 16.12 15.37
C SER A 298 -15.58 16.08 14.49
N PHE A 299 -15.51 15.39 13.35
CA PHE A 299 -16.62 15.21 12.42
C PHE A 299 -17.27 13.83 12.61
N ASN A 300 -18.59 13.77 12.65
CA ASN A 300 -19.31 12.54 12.91
C ASN A 300 -19.51 11.66 11.67
N ASN A 301 -19.65 12.25 10.48
CA ASN A 301 -19.95 11.56 9.23
C ASN A 301 -19.04 12.03 8.07
N LEU A 302 -17.73 12.12 8.29
CA LEU A 302 -16.78 12.55 7.28
C LEU A 302 -15.94 11.38 6.78
N ARG A 303 -15.76 11.31 5.44
CA ARG A 303 -14.94 10.30 4.77
C ARG A 303 -14.09 10.92 3.66
N LEU A 304 -13.01 10.24 3.30
CA LEU A 304 -12.09 10.63 2.24
C LEU A 304 -12.34 9.77 1.00
N LYS A 305 -12.34 10.39 -0.17
CA LYS A 305 -12.44 9.72 -1.48
C LYS A 305 -11.28 10.11 -2.37
N LEU A 306 -10.53 9.11 -2.85
CA LEU A 306 -9.57 9.32 -3.92
C LEU A 306 -10.32 9.45 -5.24
N VAL A 307 -10.08 10.53 -5.96
CA VAL A 307 -10.71 10.81 -7.26
C VAL A 307 -9.65 11.01 -8.34
N PRO A 308 -9.96 10.72 -9.61
CA PRO A 308 -9.11 11.12 -10.73
C PRO A 308 -8.96 12.66 -10.78
N ARG A 309 -7.81 13.13 -11.28
CA ARG A 309 -7.51 14.58 -11.39
C ARG A 309 -8.57 15.35 -12.18
N GLU A 310 -9.17 14.69 -13.17
CA GLU A 310 -10.26 15.25 -13.98
C GLU A 310 -11.51 15.60 -13.16
N GLU A 311 -11.74 14.91 -12.06
CA GLU A 311 -12.86 15.13 -11.14
C GLU A 311 -12.52 16.15 -10.05
N ASN A 312 -11.23 16.53 -9.90
CA ASN A 312 -10.74 17.50 -8.89
C ASN A 312 -10.45 18.90 -9.46
N LYS A 313 -10.76 19.16 -10.73
CA LYS A 313 -10.44 20.41 -11.43
C LYS A 313 -10.93 21.69 -10.75
N VAL A 314 -11.95 21.62 -9.91
CA VAL A 314 -12.47 22.81 -9.22
C VAL A 314 -11.50 23.32 -8.14
N ALA A 315 -10.85 22.42 -7.42
CA ALA A 315 -9.83 22.76 -6.45
C ALA A 315 -8.50 23.12 -7.13
N ASP A 316 -8.08 22.35 -8.15
CA ASP A 316 -6.89 22.64 -8.98
C ASP A 316 -6.93 24.07 -9.57
N LYS A 317 -8.09 24.51 -10.09
CA LYS A 317 -8.27 25.88 -10.58
C LYS A 317 -8.10 26.92 -9.49
N ALA A 318 -8.62 26.69 -8.28
CA ALA A 318 -8.51 27.64 -7.17
C ALA A 318 -7.04 27.80 -6.75
N VAL A 319 -6.28 26.72 -6.68
CA VAL A 319 -4.85 26.71 -6.37
C VAL A 319 -4.04 27.42 -7.46
N ASN A 320 -4.26 27.07 -8.74
CA ASN A 320 -3.52 27.64 -9.85
C ASN A 320 -3.79 29.16 -10.01
N HIS A 321 -5.05 29.61 -9.84
CA HIS A 321 -5.39 31.02 -9.89
C HIS A 321 -4.62 31.84 -8.83
N LEU A 322 -4.59 31.34 -7.60
CA LEU A 322 -3.86 31.99 -6.52
C LEU A 322 -2.35 32.04 -6.78
N LEU A 323 -1.76 30.93 -7.29
CA LEU A 323 -0.33 30.87 -7.64
C LEU A 323 0.03 31.85 -8.78
N ASP A 324 -0.84 32.00 -9.77
CA ASP A 324 -0.62 32.92 -10.90
C ASP A 324 -0.66 34.38 -10.45
N ASP A 325 -1.51 34.72 -9.45
CA ASP A 325 -1.58 36.08 -8.88
C ASP A 325 -0.33 36.45 -8.07
N TYR A 326 0.28 35.51 -7.37
CA TYR A 326 1.52 35.70 -6.62
C TYR A 326 2.80 35.58 -7.46
N SER A 327 2.68 35.17 -8.73
CA SER A 327 3.83 35.04 -9.65
C SER A 327 4.01 36.30 -10.53
N LYS A 328 3.12 37.28 -10.40
CA LYS A 328 3.18 38.63 -11.03
C LYS A 328 3.89 39.61 -10.11
#